data_56ab98ada4a3f73909ae050c53dab266
#
_entry.id   56ab98ada4a3f73909ae050c53dab266
#
_cell.length_a   1.000
_cell.length_b   1.000
_cell.length_c   1.000
_cell.angle_alpha   90.00
_cell.angle_beta   90.00
_cell.angle_gamma   90.00
#
_symmetry.space_group_name_H-M   'P 1'
#
loop_
_entity.id
_entity.type
_entity.pdbx_description
1 polymer ?
#
loop_
_entity_poly.entity_id
_entity_poly.type
_entity_poly.pdbx_seq_one_letter_code
_entity_poly.pdbx_strand_id
1 'polypeptide(L)'
;MKKNYLKRIAMLTLSTMMVTSMLAGCGSKTPAPTAAPAPAVTEGDTRLPSDYKGTIKIWSWNTELKDLGIIDKFNKVYPNIKVELVSIPNDNSAYTTKISSTMSAGVGVPDVFLSEAAYVKKFTNLDFYEDLSKAPYNAEKLIGKMVPYTIDLGRNDEDKSIRALTWQATPGGFFYKRSIAKQYLGTDNPEDIQKMMATTEDFIKLGQTLKEKSSGAVKLLAGYNELVNVAIGSRTEGWVKDNKLVIDQKMIDYVDQATTIRKEGLDAKFNQWTPAWTGSMSDKTTFGYMLPTWGLPFVLGINAPKLEGDYAFVQAPTPYYWGGTWLGVSSKSTQKDNAWQFVKYITSDADFMAAQAKDKGDFMNNTYVQAALSSSADGNNKYLKGQNVYKAYTELVKGVNGKLFTEYDDTINNAWNKEVDLLILGKTASKDAMLKAFKAAVKSAYPDMQVD
;
A
#
# COMPACT_ATOMS: atom_id res chain seq x y z
N MET A 1 -23.85 7.54 40.39
CA MET A 1 -24.54 6.80 39.34
C MET A 1 -23.61 5.71 38.79
N LYS A 2 -23.49 4.62 39.55
CA LYS A 2 -22.77 3.40 39.18
C LYS A 2 -23.80 2.26 39.24
N LYS A 3 -24.24 1.76 38.10
CA LYS A 3 -24.98 0.50 37.91
C LYS A 3 -25.58 0.53 36.51
N ASN A 4 -24.95 -0.07 35.52
CA ASN A 4 -25.61 -0.59 34.30
C ASN A 4 -24.58 -1.08 33.23
N TYR A 5 -23.35 -1.44 33.61
CA TYR A 5 -22.37 -2.00 32.66
C TYR A 5 -22.09 -3.50 32.80
N LEU A 6 -22.83 -4.21 33.64
CA LEU A 6 -22.56 -5.65 33.95
C LEU A 6 -23.68 -6.60 33.52
N LYS A 7 -24.48 -6.27 32.52
CA LYS A 7 -25.60 -7.15 32.05
C LYS A 7 -25.59 -7.49 30.56
N ARG A 8 -24.46 -7.49 29.87
CA ARG A 8 -24.40 -7.92 28.46
C ARG A 8 -23.31 -8.93 28.10
N ILE A 9 -22.76 -9.64 29.09
CA ILE A 9 -21.84 -10.76 28.84
C ILE A 9 -22.36 -11.95 29.64
N ALA A 10 -23.50 -12.51 29.26
CA ALA A 10 -23.97 -13.80 29.72
C ALA A 10 -25.18 -14.21 28.88
N MET A 11 -24.97 -14.64 27.64
CA MET A 11 -25.92 -15.43 26.86
C MET A 11 -25.27 -15.89 25.56
N LEU A 12 -24.44 -16.88 25.65
CA LEU A 12 -24.04 -17.74 24.52
C LEU A 12 -23.35 -19.00 25.03
N THR A 13 -24.10 -19.79 25.79
CA THR A 13 -23.81 -21.23 25.94
C THR A 13 -25.11 -21.92 26.32
N LEU A 14 -25.35 -23.01 25.68
CA LEU A 14 -26.37 -24.05 25.88
C LEU A 14 -27.59 -23.95 24.96
N SER A 15 -27.59 -24.79 23.94
CA SER A 15 -28.69 -25.73 23.68
C SER A 15 -28.29 -26.75 22.64
N THR A 16 -27.64 -27.80 23.11
CA THR A 16 -27.67 -29.11 22.46
C THR A 16 -28.85 -29.83 23.03
N MET A 17 -29.88 -30.14 22.25
CA MET A 17 -30.77 -31.26 22.53
C MET A 17 -31.37 -31.80 21.24
N MET A 18 -31.08 -33.08 21.03
CA MET A 18 -31.70 -33.99 20.07
C MET A 18 -33.22 -34.01 20.18
N VAL A 19 -33.88 -33.98 19.01
CA VAL A 19 -35.16 -34.73 18.88
C VAL A 19 -35.11 -35.46 17.54
N THR A 20 -35.00 -36.77 17.63
CA THR A 20 -35.31 -37.74 16.61
C THR A 20 -36.80 -37.86 16.48
N SER A 21 -37.39 -37.62 15.31
CA SER A 21 -38.64 -38.22 14.91
C SER A 21 -38.67 -38.45 13.41
N MET A 22 -38.70 -39.73 13.06
CA MET A 22 -39.01 -40.21 11.70
C MET A 22 -40.45 -39.84 11.32
N LEU A 23 -40.60 -39.26 10.13
CA LEU A 23 -41.83 -39.42 9.35
C LEU A 23 -41.45 -39.39 7.88
N ALA A 24 -41.74 -40.48 7.20
CA ALA A 24 -41.60 -40.65 5.75
C ALA A 24 -42.58 -39.74 5.03
N GLY A 25 -42.10 -38.96 4.08
CA GLY A 25 -42.89 -38.15 3.16
C GLY A 25 -42.14 -37.99 1.88
N CYS A 26 -42.54 -38.71 0.82
CA CYS A 26 -42.10 -38.48 -0.55
C CYS A 26 -42.41 -37.05 -0.96
N GLY A 27 -41.41 -36.23 -1.17
CA GLY A 27 -41.44 -34.91 -1.78
C GLY A 27 -40.24 -34.71 -2.65
N SER A 28 -40.44 -34.63 -3.96
CA SER A 28 -39.45 -34.36 -4.99
C SER A 28 -38.61 -33.13 -4.63
N LYS A 29 -37.32 -33.34 -4.29
CA LYS A 29 -36.33 -32.27 -4.18
C LYS A 29 -36.02 -31.74 -5.55
N THR A 30 -36.49 -30.56 -5.90
CA THR A 30 -35.90 -29.75 -6.97
C THR A 30 -34.48 -29.42 -6.55
N PRO A 31 -33.44 -29.79 -7.33
CA PRO A 31 -32.08 -29.37 -7.00
C PRO A 31 -32.01 -27.85 -7.07
N ALA A 32 -31.36 -27.23 -6.09
CA ALA A 32 -30.95 -25.84 -6.21
C ALA A 32 -30.15 -25.65 -7.51
N PRO A 33 -30.33 -24.56 -8.24
CA PRO A 33 -29.58 -24.35 -9.46
C PRO A 33 -28.08 -24.30 -9.14
N THR A 34 -27.38 -25.35 -9.52
CA THR A 34 -25.92 -25.37 -9.58
C THR A 34 -25.52 -24.25 -10.52
N ALA A 35 -24.81 -23.23 -10.04
CA ALA A 35 -24.24 -22.20 -10.90
C ALA A 35 -23.43 -22.91 -11.99
N ALA A 36 -23.79 -22.67 -13.25
CA ALA A 36 -23.03 -23.21 -14.36
C ALA A 36 -21.58 -22.73 -14.23
N PRO A 37 -20.57 -23.61 -14.42
CA PRO A 37 -19.18 -23.18 -14.43
C PRO A 37 -19.01 -22.11 -15.51
N ALA A 38 -18.34 -21.00 -15.14
CA ALA A 38 -17.99 -19.96 -16.11
C ALA A 38 -17.19 -20.63 -17.25
N PRO A 39 -17.45 -20.29 -18.53
CA PRO A 39 -16.73 -20.87 -19.65
C PRO A 39 -15.23 -20.64 -19.48
N ALA A 40 -14.45 -21.72 -19.61
CA ALA A 40 -13.00 -21.66 -19.58
C ALA A 40 -12.49 -20.89 -20.81
N VAL A 41 -11.75 -19.81 -20.58
CA VAL A 41 -11.07 -19.06 -21.64
C VAL A 41 -9.88 -19.88 -22.13
N THR A 42 -9.90 -20.26 -23.39
CA THR A 42 -8.84 -21.07 -23.98
C THR A 42 -7.62 -20.26 -24.38
N GLU A 43 -6.46 -20.90 -24.42
CA GLU A 43 -5.24 -20.30 -24.95
C GLU A 43 -5.47 -19.93 -26.43
N GLY A 44 -5.34 -18.61 -26.75
CA GLY A 44 -5.66 -18.12 -28.11
C GLY A 44 -7.03 -17.44 -28.21
N ASP A 45 -7.53 -16.81 -27.14
CA ASP A 45 -8.78 -16.05 -27.20
C ASP A 45 -8.71 -14.98 -28.29
N THR A 46 -9.55 -15.15 -29.32
CA THR A 46 -9.62 -14.26 -30.50
C THR A 46 -10.76 -13.26 -30.39
N ARG A 47 -11.49 -13.21 -29.27
CA ARG A 47 -12.57 -12.25 -29.05
C ARG A 47 -12.06 -10.82 -29.12
N LEU A 48 -12.84 -9.96 -29.75
CA LEU A 48 -12.59 -8.52 -29.71
C LEU A 48 -13.00 -7.97 -28.35
N PRO A 49 -12.42 -6.82 -27.91
CA PRO A 49 -12.84 -6.16 -26.68
C PRO A 49 -14.34 -5.91 -26.58
N SER A 50 -15.02 -5.66 -27.70
CA SER A 50 -16.49 -5.46 -27.79
C SER A 50 -17.31 -6.73 -27.53
N ASP A 51 -16.70 -7.91 -27.62
CA ASP A 51 -17.39 -9.19 -27.42
C ASP A 51 -17.55 -9.54 -25.94
N TYR A 52 -16.71 -8.96 -25.09
CA TYR A 52 -16.81 -9.08 -23.65
C TYR A 52 -17.93 -8.18 -23.13
N LYS A 53 -18.87 -8.75 -22.37
CA LYS A 53 -20.04 -8.03 -21.87
C LYS A 53 -20.46 -8.51 -20.49
N GLY A 54 -20.96 -7.60 -19.67
CA GLY A 54 -21.46 -7.90 -18.34
C GLY A 54 -21.10 -6.81 -17.34
N THR A 55 -21.26 -7.13 -16.09
CA THR A 55 -20.92 -6.22 -14.98
C THR A 55 -19.91 -6.90 -14.09
N ILE A 56 -18.82 -6.21 -13.79
CA ILE A 56 -17.85 -6.62 -12.78
C ILE A 56 -17.93 -5.70 -11.55
N LYS A 57 -17.90 -6.30 -10.39
CA LYS A 57 -17.86 -5.58 -9.10
C LYS A 57 -16.44 -5.57 -8.57
N ILE A 58 -15.89 -4.36 -8.38
CA ILE A 58 -14.54 -4.15 -7.88
C ILE A 58 -14.62 -3.56 -6.48
N TRP A 59 -13.93 -4.17 -5.51
CA TRP A 59 -13.79 -3.62 -4.16
C TRP A 59 -12.42 -3.00 -3.97
N SER A 60 -12.41 -1.79 -3.40
CA SER A 60 -11.22 -1.03 -3.05
C SER A 60 -11.40 -0.36 -1.68
N TRP A 61 -10.29 0.02 -1.04
CA TRP A 61 -10.34 0.85 0.17
C TRP A 61 -10.45 2.35 -0.13
N ASN A 62 -10.34 2.74 -1.39
CA ASN A 62 -10.39 4.12 -1.86
C ASN A 62 -11.09 4.22 -3.23
N THR A 63 -11.12 5.41 -3.80
CA THR A 63 -11.73 5.71 -5.10
C THR A 63 -10.70 5.91 -6.23
N GLU A 64 -9.45 5.52 -6.02
CA GLU A 64 -8.32 5.75 -6.92
C GLU A 64 -8.59 5.35 -8.39
N LEU A 65 -9.18 4.18 -8.61
CA LEU A 65 -9.53 3.73 -9.97
C LEU A 65 -10.43 4.70 -10.73
N LYS A 66 -11.31 5.39 -10.02
CA LYS A 66 -12.20 6.42 -10.58
C LYS A 66 -11.47 7.75 -10.70
N ASP A 67 -10.80 8.20 -9.65
CA ASP A 67 -10.18 9.53 -9.56
C ASP A 67 -9.03 9.70 -10.57
N LEU A 68 -8.34 8.59 -10.88
CA LEU A 68 -7.33 8.52 -11.93
C LEU A 68 -7.90 8.35 -13.34
N GLY A 69 -9.21 8.16 -13.49
CA GLY A 69 -9.85 7.90 -14.78
C GLY A 69 -9.49 6.53 -15.37
N ILE A 70 -9.05 5.57 -14.55
CA ILE A 70 -8.66 4.22 -15.00
C ILE A 70 -9.88 3.47 -15.55
N ILE A 71 -11.01 3.55 -14.83
CA ILE A 71 -12.28 2.92 -15.26
C ILE A 71 -12.74 3.50 -16.60
N ASP A 72 -12.65 4.81 -16.77
CA ASP A 72 -13.06 5.46 -18.03
C ASP A 72 -12.17 5.07 -19.21
N LYS A 73 -10.85 4.93 -18.97
CA LYS A 73 -9.90 4.46 -19.98
C LYS A 73 -10.19 3.01 -20.35
N PHE A 74 -10.45 2.14 -19.36
CA PHE A 74 -10.85 0.76 -19.60
C PHE A 74 -12.14 0.66 -20.40
N ASN A 75 -13.18 1.41 -20.06
CA ASN A 75 -14.46 1.38 -20.74
C ASN A 75 -14.41 1.90 -22.19
N LYS A 76 -13.40 2.71 -22.55
CA LYS A 76 -13.15 3.08 -23.96
C LYS A 76 -12.69 1.88 -24.81
N VAL A 77 -11.97 0.95 -24.20
CA VAL A 77 -11.48 -0.28 -24.85
C VAL A 77 -12.52 -1.40 -24.76
N TYR A 78 -13.13 -1.57 -23.60
CA TYR A 78 -14.13 -2.61 -23.28
C TYR A 78 -15.51 -1.98 -23.03
N PRO A 79 -16.22 -1.47 -24.05
CA PRO A 79 -17.42 -0.66 -23.89
C PRO A 79 -18.62 -1.39 -23.32
N ASN A 80 -18.64 -2.73 -23.40
CA ASN A 80 -19.75 -3.57 -22.97
C ASN A 80 -19.52 -4.21 -21.59
N ILE A 81 -18.38 -3.91 -20.92
CA ILE A 81 -18.13 -4.29 -19.53
C ILE A 81 -18.45 -3.08 -18.64
N LYS A 82 -19.50 -3.20 -17.82
CA LYS A 82 -19.80 -2.22 -16.77
C LYS A 82 -18.93 -2.49 -15.55
N VAL A 83 -18.30 -1.46 -15.01
CA VAL A 83 -17.51 -1.54 -13.77
C VAL A 83 -18.30 -0.91 -12.61
N GLU A 84 -18.55 -1.67 -11.56
CA GLU A 84 -19.13 -1.19 -10.30
C GLU A 84 -18.06 -1.15 -9.23
N LEU A 85 -17.56 0.07 -8.92
CA LEU A 85 -16.58 0.29 -7.85
C LEU A 85 -17.30 0.45 -6.51
N VAL A 86 -16.92 -0.37 -5.53
CA VAL A 86 -17.35 -0.27 -4.14
C VAL A 86 -16.14 0.13 -3.30
N SER A 87 -16.18 1.32 -2.71
CA SER A 87 -15.14 1.80 -1.80
C SER A 87 -15.52 1.54 -0.34
N ILE A 88 -14.62 0.90 0.40
CA ILE A 88 -14.76 0.55 1.80
C ILE A 88 -13.48 1.01 2.51
N PRO A 89 -13.47 2.14 3.23
CA PRO A 89 -12.28 2.61 3.93
C PRO A 89 -11.66 1.53 4.83
N ASN A 90 -10.32 1.50 4.91
CA ASN A 90 -9.60 0.48 5.69
C ASN A 90 -9.29 0.93 7.14
N ASP A 91 -10.04 1.86 7.68
CA ASP A 91 -9.90 2.29 9.07
C ASP A 91 -10.05 1.09 10.01
N ASN A 92 -9.08 0.91 10.91
CA ASN A 92 -9.04 -0.23 11.82
C ASN A 92 -9.20 -1.60 11.13
N SER A 93 -8.61 -1.76 9.95
CA SER A 93 -8.68 -2.97 9.12
C SER A 93 -10.09 -3.37 8.67
N ALA A 94 -11.01 -2.41 8.54
CA ALA A 94 -12.41 -2.68 8.17
C ALA A 94 -12.51 -3.31 6.77
N TYR A 95 -11.76 -2.80 5.79
CA TYR A 95 -11.71 -3.35 4.44
C TYR A 95 -11.19 -4.79 4.41
N THR A 96 -10.03 -5.04 5.01
CA THR A 96 -9.40 -6.37 5.02
C THR A 96 -10.24 -7.39 5.77
N THR A 97 -10.93 -6.99 6.84
CA THR A 97 -11.90 -7.82 7.56
C THR A 97 -13.11 -8.14 6.69
N LYS A 98 -13.63 -7.15 5.96
CA LYS A 98 -14.76 -7.33 5.05
C LYS A 98 -14.42 -8.30 3.91
N ILE A 99 -13.25 -8.16 3.29
CA ILE A 99 -12.76 -9.12 2.29
C ILE A 99 -12.72 -10.53 2.88
N SER A 100 -12.02 -10.70 4.00
CA SER A 100 -11.84 -12.01 4.64
C SER A 100 -13.17 -12.69 4.96
N SER A 101 -14.11 -11.97 5.58
CA SER A 101 -15.42 -12.52 5.94
C SER A 101 -16.28 -12.85 4.72
N THR A 102 -16.29 -11.99 3.71
CA THR A 102 -17.11 -12.19 2.49
C THR A 102 -16.55 -13.32 1.63
N MET A 103 -15.23 -13.37 1.43
CA MET A 103 -14.60 -14.44 0.67
C MET A 103 -14.76 -15.80 1.37
N SER A 104 -14.66 -15.85 2.69
CA SER A 104 -14.92 -17.08 3.45
C SER A 104 -16.39 -17.53 3.34
N ALA A 105 -17.34 -16.61 3.46
CA ALA A 105 -18.76 -16.91 3.33
C ALA A 105 -19.18 -17.29 1.89
N GLY A 106 -18.48 -16.78 0.87
CA GLY A 106 -18.78 -17.06 -0.54
C GLY A 106 -20.04 -16.40 -1.09
N VAL A 107 -20.60 -15.40 -0.39
CA VAL A 107 -21.82 -14.69 -0.78
C VAL A 107 -21.54 -13.19 -0.87
N GLY A 108 -21.98 -12.57 -1.98
CA GLY A 108 -21.78 -11.15 -2.25
C GLY A 108 -20.33 -10.77 -2.53
N VAL A 109 -19.55 -11.75 -3.01
CA VAL A 109 -18.12 -11.59 -3.32
C VAL A 109 -17.91 -10.57 -4.45
N PRO A 110 -16.79 -9.81 -4.44
CA PRO A 110 -16.39 -9.03 -5.58
C PRO A 110 -15.83 -9.91 -6.69
N ASP A 111 -15.80 -9.40 -7.93
CA ASP A 111 -15.13 -10.06 -9.05
C ASP A 111 -13.63 -9.75 -9.09
N VAL A 112 -13.28 -8.55 -8.66
CA VAL A 112 -11.91 -8.08 -8.42
C VAL A 112 -11.87 -7.39 -7.07
N PHE A 113 -10.82 -7.61 -6.30
CA PHE A 113 -10.57 -6.77 -5.13
C PHE A 113 -9.12 -6.33 -5.09
N LEU A 114 -8.91 -5.14 -4.54
CA LEU A 114 -7.62 -4.49 -4.47
C LEU A 114 -6.95 -4.80 -3.14
N SER A 115 -5.63 -4.89 -3.15
CA SER A 115 -4.82 -5.10 -1.95
C SER A 115 -3.62 -4.16 -1.94
N GLU A 116 -3.39 -3.52 -0.81
CA GLU A 116 -2.22 -2.68 -0.61
C GLU A 116 -1.02 -3.55 -0.15
N ALA A 117 0.21 -3.08 -0.35
CA ALA A 117 1.44 -3.82 -0.06
C ALA A 117 1.47 -4.43 1.35
N ALA A 118 0.97 -3.71 2.36
CA ALA A 118 1.01 -4.17 3.75
C ALA A 118 0.18 -5.43 4.02
N TYR A 119 -0.82 -5.73 3.18
CA TYR A 119 -1.69 -6.89 3.38
C TYR A 119 -1.94 -7.75 2.13
N VAL A 120 -1.28 -7.48 1.01
CA VAL A 120 -1.44 -8.30 -0.20
C VAL A 120 -1.06 -9.75 0.05
N LYS A 121 0.02 -10.00 0.81
CA LYS A 121 0.49 -11.34 1.16
C LYS A 121 -0.57 -12.16 1.91
N LYS A 122 -1.34 -11.53 2.79
CA LYS A 122 -2.46 -12.17 3.46
C LYS A 122 -3.46 -12.82 2.49
N PHE A 123 -3.70 -12.16 1.35
CA PHE A 123 -4.69 -12.65 0.38
C PHE A 123 -4.09 -13.50 -0.74
N THR A 124 -2.84 -13.27 -1.12
CA THR A 124 -2.15 -14.12 -2.10
C THR A 124 -1.80 -15.49 -1.54
N ASN A 125 -1.64 -15.62 -0.22
CA ASN A 125 -1.41 -16.89 0.48
C ASN A 125 -2.71 -17.66 0.77
N LEU A 126 -3.87 -17.06 0.55
CA LEU A 126 -5.17 -17.70 0.64
C LEU A 126 -5.73 -17.98 -0.76
N ASP A 127 -6.69 -18.91 -0.85
CA ASP A 127 -7.40 -19.22 -2.09
C ASP A 127 -8.49 -18.17 -2.42
N PHE A 128 -8.19 -16.88 -2.18
CA PHE A 128 -9.12 -15.78 -2.47
C PHE A 128 -8.98 -15.23 -3.87
N TYR A 129 -7.78 -15.32 -4.44
CA TYR A 129 -7.50 -15.01 -5.83
C TYR A 129 -7.34 -16.27 -6.67
N GLU A 130 -7.67 -16.18 -7.96
CA GLU A 130 -7.33 -17.19 -8.96
C GLU A 130 -5.82 -17.35 -9.09
N ASP A 131 -5.38 -18.53 -9.52
CA ASP A 131 -4.01 -18.75 -9.98
C ASP A 131 -3.86 -18.17 -11.39
N LEU A 132 -3.33 -16.95 -11.45
CA LEU A 132 -3.13 -16.23 -12.71
C LEU A 132 -1.96 -16.79 -13.54
N SER A 133 -1.13 -17.69 -13.00
CA SER A 133 -0.02 -18.32 -13.72
C SER A 133 -0.51 -19.32 -14.75
N LYS A 134 -1.68 -19.91 -14.54
CA LYS A 134 -2.27 -20.97 -15.39
C LYS A 134 -3.19 -20.40 -16.48
N ALA A 135 -3.51 -21.23 -17.46
CA ALA A 135 -4.59 -20.96 -18.39
C ALA A 135 -5.92 -20.75 -17.62
N PRO A 136 -6.78 -19.84 -18.02
CA PRO A 136 -6.70 -19.02 -19.24
C PRO A 136 -5.84 -17.77 -19.09
N TYR A 137 -5.37 -17.43 -17.88
CA TYR A 137 -4.75 -16.15 -17.56
C TYR A 137 -3.32 -16.02 -18.12
N ASN A 138 -2.47 -17.05 -17.95
CA ASN A 138 -1.09 -17.12 -18.44
C ASN A 138 -0.24 -15.86 -18.10
N ALA A 139 -0.41 -15.32 -16.88
CA ALA A 139 0.20 -14.05 -16.45
C ALA A 139 1.74 -14.08 -16.45
N GLU A 140 2.38 -15.26 -16.40
CA GLU A 140 3.83 -15.40 -16.54
C GLU A 140 4.37 -14.79 -17.87
N LYS A 141 3.54 -14.74 -18.91
CA LYS A 141 3.90 -14.09 -20.19
C LYS A 141 3.89 -12.55 -20.12
N LEU A 142 3.28 -11.97 -19.09
CA LEU A 142 3.10 -10.51 -18.94
C LEU A 142 4.16 -9.86 -18.05
N ILE A 143 4.74 -10.61 -17.12
CA ILE A 143 5.58 -10.05 -16.06
C ILE A 143 6.99 -9.63 -16.50
N GLY A 144 7.45 -10.00 -17.68
CA GLY A 144 8.82 -9.72 -18.16
C GLY A 144 9.18 -8.23 -18.28
N LYS A 145 8.17 -7.35 -18.23
CA LYS A 145 8.35 -5.89 -18.23
C LYS A 145 8.05 -5.24 -16.87
N MET A 146 7.67 -6.02 -15.88
CA MET A 146 7.33 -5.54 -14.55
C MET A 146 8.55 -5.46 -13.65
N VAL A 147 8.45 -4.62 -12.63
CA VAL A 147 9.49 -4.47 -11.60
C VAL A 147 9.49 -5.69 -10.68
N PRO A 148 10.65 -6.35 -10.45
CA PRO A 148 10.70 -7.66 -9.77
C PRO A 148 10.00 -7.72 -8.41
N TYR A 149 10.22 -6.73 -7.51
CA TYR A 149 9.64 -6.76 -6.17
C TYR A 149 8.10 -6.79 -6.19
N THR A 150 7.49 -6.20 -7.22
CA THR A 150 6.02 -6.18 -7.34
C THR A 150 5.47 -7.55 -7.66
N ILE A 151 6.25 -8.36 -8.39
CA ILE A 151 5.90 -9.74 -8.72
C ILE A 151 6.04 -10.62 -7.48
N ASP A 152 7.11 -10.45 -6.68
CA ASP A 152 7.31 -11.19 -5.43
C ASP A 152 6.13 -11.01 -4.47
N LEU A 153 5.61 -9.79 -4.34
CA LEU A 153 4.44 -9.49 -3.51
C LEU A 153 3.13 -10.10 -4.06
N GLY A 154 3.00 -10.18 -5.38
CA GLY A 154 1.81 -10.74 -6.04
C GLY A 154 1.75 -12.26 -6.08
N ARG A 155 2.85 -12.96 -5.71
CA ARG A 155 2.91 -14.43 -5.70
C ARG A 155 2.44 -15.02 -4.38
N ASN A 156 1.86 -16.21 -4.45
CA ASN A 156 1.67 -17.07 -3.29
C ASN A 156 3.04 -17.57 -2.80
N ASP A 157 3.24 -17.65 -1.47
CA ASP A 157 4.53 -18.01 -0.89
C ASP A 157 4.82 -19.53 -0.96
N GLU A 158 3.79 -20.37 -1.03
CA GLU A 158 3.92 -21.82 -1.08
C GLU A 158 4.15 -22.31 -2.53
N ASP A 159 3.17 -22.11 -3.41
CA ASP A 159 3.19 -22.67 -4.77
C ASP A 159 3.83 -21.73 -5.83
N LYS A 160 4.24 -20.53 -5.42
CA LYS A 160 4.87 -19.48 -6.24
C LYS A 160 4.01 -18.98 -7.40
N SER A 161 2.73 -19.37 -7.48
CA SER A 161 1.80 -18.89 -8.49
C SER A 161 1.56 -17.39 -8.35
N ILE A 162 1.31 -16.72 -9.49
CA ILE A 162 0.88 -15.31 -9.50
C ILE A 162 -0.59 -15.28 -9.10
N ARG A 163 -0.91 -14.55 -8.03
CA ARG A 163 -2.27 -14.35 -7.53
C ARG A 163 -2.78 -12.93 -7.78
N ALA A 164 -1.88 -11.96 -7.78
CA ALA A 164 -2.21 -10.56 -8.02
C ALA A 164 -1.11 -9.86 -8.81
N LEU A 165 -1.49 -8.84 -9.57
CA LEU A 165 -0.60 -7.96 -10.32
C LEU A 165 -0.83 -6.53 -9.88
N THR A 166 0.10 -5.62 -10.17
CA THR A 166 -0.03 -4.19 -9.88
C THR A 166 0.30 -3.36 -11.11
N TRP A 167 -0.37 -2.21 -11.27
CA TRP A 167 -0.06 -1.26 -12.34
C TRP A 167 1.02 -0.26 -11.97
N GLN A 168 1.40 -0.13 -10.69
CA GLN A 168 2.34 0.87 -10.19
C GLN A 168 3.49 0.23 -9.42
N ALA A 169 4.64 0.91 -9.43
CA ALA A 169 5.74 0.66 -8.51
C ALA A 169 5.93 1.90 -7.62
N THR A 170 6.27 1.70 -6.35
CA THR A 170 6.17 2.76 -5.34
C THR A 170 7.45 2.97 -4.52
N PRO A 171 8.64 3.10 -5.17
CA PRO A 171 9.83 3.53 -4.44
C PRO A 171 9.60 4.90 -3.80
N GLY A 172 10.18 5.11 -2.63
CA GLY A 172 10.01 6.33 -1.85
C GLY A 172 11.28 7.18 -1.80
N GLY A 173 11.09 8.46 -1.46
CA GLY A 173 12.15 9.42 -1.22
C GLY A 173 11.67 10.57 -0.36
N PHE A 174 12.35 11.70 -0.46
CA PHE A 174 12.05 12.89 0.33
C PHE A 174 11.71 14.07 -0.58
N PHE A 175 10.53 14.61 -0.40
CA PHE A 175 10.09 15.84 -1.06
C PHE A 175 10.30 17.01 -0.11
N TYR A 176 11.07 18.03 -0.55
CA TYR A 176 11.34 19.20 0.26
C TYR A 176 10.94 20.51 -0.43
N LYS A 177 10.68 21.55 0.36
CA LYS A 177 10.36 22.89 -0.13
C LYS A 177 11.65 23.67 -0.47
N ARG A 178 11.81 24.03 -1.73
CA ARG A 178 12.96 24.79 -2.26
C ARG A 178 13.10 26.16 -1.61
N SER A 179 11.99 26.85 -1.37
CA SER A 179 11.99 28.16 -0.71
C SER A 179 12.59 28.11 0.69
N ILE A 180 12.25 27.07 1.48
CA ILE A 180 12.82 26.85 2.81
C ILE A 180 14.31 26.50 2.71
N ALA A 181 14.67 25.59 1.78
CA ALA A 181 16.05 25.20 1.54
C ALA A 181 16.91 26.45 1.18
N LYS A 182 16.45 27.25 0.23
CA LYS A 182 17.14 28.46 -0.19
C LYS A 182 17.34 29.44 0.95
N GLN A 183 16.30 29.67 1.72
CA GLN A 183 16.32 30.63 2.83
C GLN A 183 17.26 30.22 3.97
N TYR A 184 17.22 28.96 4.39
CA TYR A 184 17.91 28.51 5.61
C TYR A 184 19.17 27.69 5.34
N LEU A 185 19.28 27.04 4.17
CA LEU A 185 20.47 26.24 3.82
C LEU A 185 21.37 26.90 2.76
N GLY A 186 20.88 27.98 2.12
CA GLY A 186 21.64 28.72 1.10
C GLY A 186 21.54 28.15 -0.32
N THR A 187 20.98 26.97 -0.47
CA THR A 187 20.79 26.30 -1.77
C THR A 187 19.40 25.70 -1.87
N ASP A 188 18.86 25.62 -3.10
CA ASP A 188 17.64 24.86 -3.42
C ASP A 188 17.92 23.73 -4.42
N ASN A 189 19.21 23.48 -4.71
CA ASN A 189 19.63 22.43 -5.65
C ASN A 189 19.44 21.03 -5.02
N PRO A 190 18.72 20.11 -5.71
CA PRO A 190 18.54 18.74 -5.22
C PRO A 190 19.81 17.98 -4.93
N GLU A 191 20.88 18.16 -5.73
CA GLU A 191 22.15 17.47 -5.52
C GLU A 191 22.84 17.90 -4.23
N ASP A 192 22.74 19.20 -3.87
CA ASP A 192 23.31 19.71 -2.63
C ASP A 192 22.53 19.21 -1.42
N ILE A 193 21.18 19.26 -1.50
CA ILE A 193 20.31 18.74 -0.44
C ILE A 193 20.52 17.23 -0.26
N GLN A 194 20.68 16.48 -1.35
CA GLN A 194 20.98 15.05 -1.28
C GLN A 194 22.26 14.77 -0.48
N LYS A 195 23.32 15.57 -0.68
CA LYS A 195 24.58 15.44 0.08
C LYS A 195 24.40 15.76 1.56
N MET A 196 23.53 16.74 1.89
CA MET A 196 23.24 17.15 3.26
C MET A 196 22.39 16.12 4.04
N MET A 197 21.84 15.11 3.38
CA MET A 197 21.04 14.05 3.98
C MET A 197 21.42 12.66 3.48
N ALA A 198 22.71 12.45 3.21
CA ALA A 198 23.20 11.20 2.64
C ALA A 198 23.05 9.99 3.58
N THR A 199 23.10 10.22 4.88
CA THR A 199 22.86 9.23 5.94
C THR A 199 21.72 9.67 6.85
N THR A 200 21.24 8.79 7.69
CA THR A 200 20.21 9.11 8.70
C THR A 200 20.74 10.16 9.69
N GLU A 201 21.99 10.07 10.09
CA GLU A 201 22.65 11.04 10.97
C GLU A 201 22.71 12.42 10.30
N ASP A 202 23.07 12.48 9.02
CA ASP A 202 23.08 13.72 8.26
C ASP A 202 21.69 14.31 8.09
N PHE A 203 20.65 13.47 7.91
CA PHE A 203 19.26 13.92 7.87
C PHE A 203 18.81 14.57 9.18
N ILE A 204 19.20 14.00 10.33
CA ILE A 204 18.93 14.60 11.64
C ILE A 204 19.69 15.92 11.81
N LYS A 205 20.98 15.99 11.42
CA LYS A 205 21.80 17.23 11.44
C LYS A 205 21.19 18.31 10.56
N LEU A 206 20.64 17.93 9.39
CA LEU A 206 19.91 18.85 8.52
C LEU A 206 18.74 19.49 9.27
N GLY A 207 17.97 18.68 10.01
CA GLY A 207 16.87 19.16 10.87
C GLY A 207 17.33 20.08 11.97
N GLN A 208 18.45 19.78 12.64
CA GLN A 208 19.06 20.63 13.66
C GLN A 208 19.51 21.99 13.07
N THR A 209 20.13 21.96 11.88
CA THR A 209 20.52 23.18 11.15
C THR A 209 19.33 24.06 10.78
N LEU A 210 18.24 23.44 10.28
CA LEU A 210 17.00 24.16 9.96
C LEU A 210 16.40 24.80 11.23
N LYS A 211 16.35 24.05 12.33
CA LYS A 211 15.86 24.55 13.62
C LYS A 211 16.69 25.73 14.12
N GLU A 212 18.02 25.63 14.12
CA GLU A 212 18.93 26.68 14.55
C GLU A 212 18.72 27.94 13.73
N LYS A 213 18.88 27.85 12.39
CA LYS A 213 18.82 29.00 11.48
C LYS A 213 17.43 29.67 11.40
N SER A 214 16.38 28.92 11.69
CA SER A 214 15.02 29.44 11.73
C SER A 214 14.55 29.87 13.14
N SER A 215 15.41 29.79 14.15
CA SER A 215 15.04 29.97 15.57
C SER A 215 13.86 29.06 15.98
N GLY A 216 13.83 27.84 15.47
CA GLY A 216 12.83 26.82 15.76
C GLY A 216 11.53 26.93 14.97
N ALA A 217 11.41 27.91 14.05
CA ALA A 217 10.19 28.10 13.26
C ALA A 217 10.00 27.00 12.20
N VAL A 218 11.08 26.47 11.64
CA VAL A 218 11.04 25.41 10.63
C VAL A 218 11.28 24.04 11.27
N LYS A 219 10.48 23.06 10.88
CA LYS A 219 10.57 21.65 11.25
C LYS A 219 11.05 20.82 10.07
N LEU A 220 11.87 19.83 10.35
CA LEU A 220 12.37 18.89 9.33
C LEU A 220 11.23 18.10 8.68
N LEU A 221 10.33 17.57 9.50
CA LEU A 221 9.19 16.74 9.13
C LEU A 221 7.88 17.26 9.72
N ALA A 222 6.76 16.88 9.15
CA ALA A 222 5.46 17.11 9.75
C ALA A 222 5.24 16.24 11.00
N GLY A 223 5.66 14.99 10.96
CA GLY A 223 5.63 14.07 12.09
C GLY A 223 6.73 13.01 12.02
N TYR A 224 7.25 12.56 13.16
CA TYR A 224 8.25 11.48 13.23
C TYR A 224 7.75 10.18 12.60
N ASN A 225 6.44 9.96 12.65
CA ASN A 225 5.81 8.76 12.11
C ASN A 225 5.90 8.60 10.57
N GLU A 226 6.36 9.64 9.86
CA GLU A 226 6.70 9.49 8.44
C GLU A 226 7.87 8.52 8.21
N LEU A 227 8.77 8.40 9.17
CA LEU A 227 9.93 7.51 9.09
C LEU A 227 9.60 6.03 9.26
N VAL A 228 8.43 5.68 9.80
CA VAL A 228 8.07 4.26 9.98
C VAL A 228 7.97 3.52 8.64
N ASN A 229 7.44 4.18 7.61
CA ASN A 229 7.35 3.56 6.28
C ASN A 229 8.73 3.39 5.64
N VAL A 230 9.68 4.30 5.93
CA VAL A 230 11.07 4.14 5.54
C VAL A 230 11.66 2.90 6.21
N ALA A 231 11.48 2.76 7.52
CA ALA A 231 11.97 1.59 8.27
C ALA A 231 11.35 0.28 7.77
N ILE A 232 10.02 0.23 7.64
CA ILE A 232 9.29 -0.96 7.17
C ILE A 232 9.75 -1.38 5.77
N GLY A 233 9.86 -0.43 4.83
CA GLY A 233 10.20 -0.70 3.43
C GLY A 233 11.70 -0.92 3.19
N SER A 234 12.55 -0.65 4.17
CA SER A 234 14.01 -0.82 4.09
C SER A 234 14.57 -1.95 4.97
N ARG A 235 13.71 -2.72 5.62
CA ARG A 235 14.11 -3.91 6.41
C ARG A 235 14.96 -4.85 5.57
N THR A 236 15.85 -5.58 6.22
CA THR A 236 16.64 -6.66 5.62
C THR A 236 16.00 -8.03 5.87
N GLU A 237 15.18 -8.14 6.91
CA GLU A 237 14.41 -9.32 7.26
C GLU A 237 12.93 -8.98 7.49
N GLY A 238 12.02 -9.93 7.18
CA GLY A 238 10.60 -9.81 7.46
C GLY A 238 10.32 -9.95 8.96
N TRP A 239 9.10 -9.54 9.39
CA TRP A 239 8.67 -9.72 10.78
C TRP A 239 8.60 -11.17 11.23
N VAL A 240 8.40 -12.10 10.32
CA VAL A 240 8.25 -13.51 10.66
C VAL A 240 9.14 -14.37 9.77
N LYS A 241 9.93 -15.24 10.43
CA LYS A 241 10.78 -16.23 9.79
C LYS A 241 10.66 -17.55 10.56
N ASP A 242 10.33 -18.62 9.88
CA ASP A 242 10.17 -19.96 10.48
C ASP A 242 9.25 -19.95 11.72
N ASN A 243 8.09 -19.28 11.61
CA ASN A 243 7.11 -19.07 12.68
C ASN A 243 7.68 -18.35 13.93
N LYS A 244 8.74 -17.59 13.78
CA LYS A 244 9.38 -16.79 14.84
C LYS A 244 9.31 -15.31 14.52
N LEU A 245 8.97 -14.48 15.53
CA LEU A 245 9.05 -13.02 15.42
C LEU A 245 10.51 -12.58 15.30
N VAL A 246 10.80 -11.80 14.28
CA VAL A 246 12.10 -11.15 14.06
C VAL A 246 11.90 -9.65 14.09
N ILE A 247 12.68 -8.93 14.90
CA ILE A 247 12.69 -7.48 14.93
C ILE A 247 13.95 -7.01 14.21
N ASP A 248 13.79 -6.56 12.97
CA ASP A 248 14.90 -6.04 12.16
C ASP A 248 15.53 -4.80 12.83
N GLN A 249 16.85 -4.66 12.70
CA GLN A 249 17.58 -3.53 13.30
C GLN A 249 17.06 -2.18 12.78
N LYS A 250 16.59 -2.08 11.53
CA LYS A 250 15.97 -0.86 10.97
C LYS A 250 14.75 -0.40 11.78
N MET A 251 13.98 -1.34 12.31
CA MET A 251 12.85 -1.01 13.15
C MET A 251 13.29 -0.46 14.52
N ILE A 252 14.36 -1.01 15.10
CA ILE A 252 14.96 -0.50 16.33
C ILE A 252 15.56 0.90 16.10
N ASP A 253 16.31 1.08 15.02
CA ASP A 253 16.90 2.37 14.65
C ASP A 253 15.80 3.45 14.44
N TYR A 254 14.66 3.08 13.88
CA TYR A 254 13.51 3.98 13.76
C TYR A 254 13.01 4.48 15.12
N VAL A 255 12.94 3.62 16.14
CA VAL A 255 12.52 4.05 17.50
C VAL A 255 13.45 5.12 18.04
N ASP A 256 14.76 4.95 17.85
CA ASP A 256 15.79 5.89 18.30
C ASP A 256 15.72 7.22 17.51
N GLN A 257 15.53 7.15 16.20
CA GLN A 257 15.34 8.30 15.32
C GLN A 257 14.07 9.09 15.68
N ALA A 258 12.94 8.41 15.82
CA ALA A 258 11.66 9.01 16.19
C ALA A 258 11.75 9.70 17.56
N THR A 259 12.41 9.06 18.53
CA THR A 259 12.66 9.61 19.85
C THR A 259 13.52 10.89 19.78
N THR A 260 14.60 10.85 19.00
CA THR A 260 15.51 12.00 18.81
C THR A 260 14.77 13.16 18.14
N ILE A 261 14.08 12.91 17.02
CA ILE A 261 13.32 13.93 16.28
C ILE A 261 12.28 14.60 17.18
N ARG A 262 11.53 13.83 17.97
CA ARG A 262 10.53 14.37 18.89
C ARG A 262 11.17 15.12 20.05
N LYS A 263 12.20 14.58 20.69
CA LYS A 263 12.90 15.18 21.83
C LYS A 263 13.56 16.50 21.46
N GLU A 264 14.17 16.56 20.28
CA GLU A 264 14.82 17.77 19.79
C GLU A 264 13.86 18.76 19.14
N GLY A 265 12.56 18.39 18.97
CA GLY A 265 11.54 19.27 18.41
C GLY A 265 11.77 19.54 16.91
N LEU A 266 12.25 18.54 16.18
CA LEU A 266 12.49 18.60 14.74
C LEU A 266 11.24 18.27 13.91
N ASP A 267 10.18 17.77 14.52
CA ASP A 267 8.88 17.56 13.88
C ASP A 267 7.82 18.58 14.32
N ALA A 268 6.81 18.80 13.48
CA ALA A 268 5.67 19.67 13.77
C ALA A 268 4.61 18.98 14.65
N LYS A 269 4.80 17.71 15.00
CA LYS A 269 3.88 16.90 15.82
C LYS A 269 2.53 16.62 15.16
N PHE A 270 2.49 16.59 13.84
CA PHE A 270 1.30 16.24 13.08
C PHE A 270 1.34 14.74 12.74
N ASN A 271 0.24 14.04 12.95
CA ASN A 271 0.12 12.67 12.51
C ASN A 271 -0.24 12.62 11.02
N GLN A 272 0.36 11.68 10.28
CA GLN A 272 0.02 11.45 8.87
C GLN A 272 -1.50 11.29 8.69
N TRP A 273 -2.00 11.75 7.56
CA TRP A 273 -3.41 11.69 7.14
C TRP A 273 -4.38 12.58 7.93
N THR A 274 -3.89 13.35 8.90
CA THR A 274 -4.72 14.36 9.58
C THR A 274 -4.81 15.66 8.77
N PRO A 275 -5.84 16.49 8.97
CA PRO A 275 -5.94 17.83 8.36
C PRO A 275 -4.73 18.73 8.67
N ALA A 276 -4.11 18.59 9.84
CA ALA A 276 -2.91 19.34 10.21
C ALA A 276 -1.70 18.91 9.34
N TRP A 277 -1.55 17.60 9.10
CA TRP A 277 -0.49 17.07 8.23
C TRP A 277 -0.67 17.53 6.79
N THR A 278 -1.86 17.39 6.20
CA THR A 278 -2.13 17.83 4.82
C THR A 278 -2.02 19.35 4.68
N GLY A 279 -2.49 20.12 5.67
CA GLY A 279 -2.38 21.58 5.70
C GLY A 279 -0.93 22.07 5.75
N SER A 280 -0.04 21.34 6.44
CA SER A 280 1.38 21.67 6.52
C SER A 280 2.11 21.65 5.18
N MET A 281 1.58 20.95 4.18
CA MET A 281 2.15 20.92 2.83
C MET A 281 2.13 22.30 2.14
N SER A 282 1.18 23.13 2.49
CA SER A 282 1.05 24.50 1.95
C SER A 282 1.69 25.57 2.85
N ASP A 283 2.19 25.23 4.02
CA ASP A 283 2.80 26.18 4.95
C ASP A 283 4.29 26.46 4.64
N LYS A 284 4.91 27.31 5.46
CA LYS A 284 6.33 27.69 5.39
C LYS A 284 7.14 27.16 6.58
N THR A 285 6.59 26.24 7.35
CA THR A 285 7.16 25.78 8.61
C THR A 285 7.62 24.33 8.58
N THR A 286 7.09 23.52 7.64
CA THR A 286 7.49 22.12 7.45
C THR A 286 8.39 22.02 6.22
N PHE A 287 9.62 21.52 6.41
CA PHE A 287 10.62 21.44 5.35
C PHE A 287 10.27 20.40 4.30
N GLY A 288 9.92 19.18 4.72
CA GLY A 288 9.64 18.13 3.75
C GLY A 288 8.90 16.92 4.29
N TYR A 289 8.71 15.93 3.41
CA TYR A 289 7.88 14.73 3.61
C TYR A 289 8.52 13.50 3.02
N MET A 290 8.51 12.38 3.75
CA MET A 290 8.86 11.06 3.24
C MET A 290 7.66 10.47 2.52
N LEU A 291 7.68 10.49 1.18
CA LEU A 291 6.57 10.02 0.35
C LEU A 291 7.08 9.14 -0.79
N PRO A 292 6.29 8.13 -1.22
CA PRO A 292 6.60 7.35 -2.41
C PRO A 292 6.14 8.07 -3.68
N THR A 293 6.21 7.38 -4.82
CA THR A 293 5.89 7.93 -6.14
C THR A 293 4.51 8.57 -6.22
N TRP A 294 3.49 7.94 -5.66
CA TRP A 294 2.11 8.46 -5.62
C TRP A 294 1.95 9.70 -4.73
N GLY A 295 2.90 9.96 -3.83
CA GLY A 295 2.86 11.15 -2.97
C GLY A 295 2.88 12.47 -3.74
N LEU A 296 3.52 12.50 -4.92
CA LEU A 296 3.56 13.69 -5.74
C LEU A 296 2.19 14.05 -6.33
N PRO A 297 1.52 13.19 -7.13
CA PRO A 297 0.22 13.53 -7.70
C PRO A 297 -0.92 13.53 -6.68
N PHE A 298 -0.95 12.59 -5.72
CA PHE A 298 -2.12 12.38 -4.85
C PHE A 298 -2.05 13.07 -3.51
N VAL A 299 -0.87 13.47 -3.06
CA VAL A 299 -0.70 14.14 -1.77
C VAL A 299 -0.30 15.58 -1.97
N LEU A 300 0.90 15.84 -2.50
CA LEU A 300 1.41 17.19 -2.65
C LEU A 300 0.62 18.01 -3.69
N GLY A 301 0.33 17.43 -4.85
CA GLY A 301 -0.41 18.12 -5.92
C GLY A 301 -1.83 18.52 -5.51
N ILE A 302 -2.47 17.74 -4.65
CA ILE A 302 -3.83 18.01 -4.14
C ILE A 302 -3.80 19.02 -2.99
N ASN A 303 -2.91 18.86 -2.01
CA ASN A 303 -2.92 19.63 -0.77
C ASN A 303 -2.09 20.93 -0.86
N ALA A 304 -1.17 21.03 -1.83
CA ALA A 304 -0.35 22.22 -2.04
C ALA A 304 -0.29 22.66 -3.52
N PRO A 305 -1.42 22.77 -4.26
CA PRO A 305 -1.42 23.03 -5.70
C PRO A 305 -0.79 24.38 -6.06
N LYS A 306 -0.77 25.34 -5.13
CA LYS A 306 -0.18 26.67 -5.31
C LYS A 306 1.34 26.70 -5.16
N LEU A 307 1.95 25.60 -4.72
CA LEU A 307 3.41 25.47 -4.57
C LEU A 307 4.06 24.76 -5.77
N GLU A 308 3.42 24.81 -6.95
CA GLU A 308 4.04 24.36 -8.19
C GLU A 308 5.40 25.05 -8.39
N GLY A 309 6.46 24.25 -8.56
CA GLY A 309 7.84 24.73 -8.69
C GLY A 309 8.58 24.97 -7.38
N ASP A 310 7.92 24.94 -6.22
CA ASP A 310 8.57 25.09 -4.92
C ASP A 310 9.01 23.74 -4.29
N TYR A 311 8.49 22.62 -4.77
CA TYR A 311 8.96 21.33 -4.31
C TYR A 311 10.13 20.78 -5.15
N ALA A 312 10.96 19.95 -4.54
CA ALA A 312 11.94 19.10 -5.20
C ALA A 312 11.98 17.73 -4.56
N PHE A 313 12.49 16.75 -5.28
CA PHE A 313 12.66 15.38 -4.83
C PHE A 313 14.14 15.02 -4.68
N VAL A 314 14.47 14.31 -3.62
CA VAL A 314 15.77 13.64 -3.39
C VAL A 314 15.54 12.24 -2.83
N GLN A 315 16.54 11.39 -2.91
CA GLN A 315 16.48 10.07 -2.30
C GLN A 315 16.44 10.19 -0.78
N ALA A 316 15.70 9.32 -0.12
CA ALA A 316 15.78 9.17 1.32
C ALA A 316 17.18 8.63 1.72
N PRO A 317 17.62 8.82 2.97
CA PRO A 317 18.89 8.28 3.46
C PRO A 317 19.01 6.75 3.30
N THR A 318 17.88 6.06 3.27
CA THR A 318 17.80 4.63 3.01
C THR A 318 16.73 4.39 1.94
N PRO A 319 17.01 3.60 0.89
CA PRO A 319 16.01 3.20 -0.09
C PRO A 319 14.86 2.45 0.57
N TYR A 320 13.64 2.79 0.19
CA TYR A 320 12.43 2.15 0.71
C TYR A 320 11.34 2.15 -0.35
N TYR A 321 10.27 1.40 -0.10
CA TYR A 321 9.01 1.55 -0.82
C TYR A 321 7.85 1.61 0.17
N TRP A 322 6.78 2.23 -0.26
CA TRP A 322 5.57 2.34 0.56
C TRP A 322 4.33 2.32 -0.31
N GLY A 323 3.39 1.44 0.06
CA GLY A 323 2.13 1.29 -0.65
C GLY A 323 2.28 0.59 -2.00
N GLY A 324 1.37 0.90 -2.89
CA GLY A 324 1.13 0.20 -4.15
C GLY A 324 -0.12 -0.65 -4.07
N THR A 325 -0.75 -0.84 -5.22
CA THR A 325 -2.05 -1.48 -5.32
C THR A 325 -2.00 -2.71 -6.20
N TRP A 326 -2.17 -3.88 -5.60
CA TRP A 326 -2.30 -5.16 -6.27
C TRP A 326 -3.77 -5.50 -6.48
N LEU A 327 -4.07 -6.21 -7.56
CA LEU A 327 -5.39 -6.72 -7.83
C LEU A 327 -5.29 -8.06 -8.56
N GLY A 328 -6.28 -8.92 -8.32
CA GLY A 328 -6.42 -10.22 -8.95
C GLY A 328 -7.88 -10.54 -9.18
N VAL A 329 -8.11 -11.61 -9.93
CA VAL A 329 -9.45 -12.15 -10.16
C VAL A 329 -9.88 -12.91 -8.91
N SER A 330 -11.05 -12.61 -8.37
CA SER A 330 -11.61 -13.35 -7.23
C SER A 330 -11.88 -14.80 -7.60
N SER A 331 -11.40 -15.74 -6.78
CA SER A 331 -11.61 -17.18 -7.01
C SER A 331 -13.09 -17.58 -7.05
N LYS A 332 -13.94 -16.80 -6.39
CA LYS A 332 -15.41 -17.01 -6.33
C LYS A 332 -16.21 -16.15 -7.31
N SER A 333 -15.54 -15.41 -8.20
CA SER A 333 -16.21 -14.62 -9.23
C SER A 333 -16.93 -15.52 -10.24
N THR A 334 -18.11 -15.07 -10.65
CA THR A 334 -18.85 -15.63 -11.80
C THR A 334 -18.58 -14.87 -13.10
N GLN A 335 -17.77 -13.81 -13.04
CA GLN A 335 -17.39 -12.93 -14.16
C GLN A 335 -15.88 -12.99 -14.45
N LYS A 336 -15.26 -14.14 -14.24
CA LYS A 336 -13.78 -14.30 -14.29
C LYS A 336 -13.15 -13.77 -15.57
N ASP A 337 -13.78 -14.00 -16.72
CA ASP A 337 -13.29 -13.50 -18.01
C ASP A 337 -13.24 -11.98 -18.06
N ASN A 338 -14.35 -11.33 -17.70
CA ASN A 338 -14.44 -9.87 -17.68
C ASN A 338 -13.51 -9.26 -16.63
N ALA A 339 -13.42 -9.88 -15.46
CA ALA A 339 -12.50 -9.49 -14.40
C ALA A 339 -11.04 -9.57 -14.84
N TRP A 340 -10.69 -10.64 -15.58
CA TRP A 340 -9.35 -10.78 -16.13
C TRP A 340 -9.02 -9.71 -17.18
N GLN A 341 -9.97 -9.35 -18.07
CA GLN A 341 -9.71 -8.27 -19.01
C GLN A 341 -9.41 -6.95 -18.30
N PHE A 342 -10.10 -6.67 -17.21
CA PHE A 342 -9.80 -5.48 -16.39
C PHE A 342 -8.40 -5.56 -15.76
N VAL A 343 -8.08 -6.65 -15.06
CA VAL A 343 -6.78 -6.86 -14.43
C VAL A 343 -5.65 -6.76 -15.46
N LYS A 344 -5.77 -7.52 -16.56
CA LYS A 344 -4.78 -7.56 -17.65
C LYS A 344 -4.55 -6.17 -18.25
N TYR A 345 -5.63 -5.44 -18.58
CA TYR A 345 -5.55 -4.13 -19.20
C TYR A 345 -4.75 -3.16 -18.34
N ILE A 346 -5.13 -2.96 -17.09
CA ILE A 346 -4.50 -1.93 -16.25
C ILE A 346 -3.07 -2.32 -15.81
N THR A 347 -2.72 -3.60 -15.82
CA THR A 347 -1.40 -4.06 -15.34
C THR A 347 -0.41 -4.40 -16.45
N SER A 348 -0.85 -4.48 -17.73
CA SER A 348 0.06 -4.92 -18.80
C SER A 348 -0.12 -4.21 -20.14
N ASP A 349 -1.20 -3.43 -20.35
CA ASP A 349 -1.39 -2.68 -21.58
C ASP A 349 -0.42 -1.51 -21.65
N ALA A 350 0.49 -1.53 -22.61
CA ALA A 350 1.58 -0.56 -22.72
C ALA A 350 1.09 0.85 -23.05
N ASP A 351 0.04 0.96 -23.89
CA ASP A 351 -0.52 2.25 -24.31
C ASP A 351 -1.27 2.89 -23.14
N PHE A 352 -2.05 2.10 -22.40
CA PHE A 352 -2.66 2.57 -21.14
C PHE A 352 -1.61 3.06 -20.17
N MET A 353 -0.56 2.26 -19.92
CA MET A 353 0.49 2.60 -18.96
C MET A 353 1.25 3.86 -19.37
N ALA A 354 1.60 4.01 -20.64
CA ALA A 354 2.28 5.21 -21.13
C ALA A 354 1.39 6.45 -21.00
N ALA A 355 0.11 6.36 -21.36
CA ALA A 355 -0.85 7.44 -21.19
C ALA A 355 -1.07 7.80 -19.71
N GLN A 356 -1.21 6.81 -18.84
CA GLN A 356 -1.42 7.03 -17.41
C GLN A 356 -0.22 7.71 -16.75
N ALA A 357 0.99 7.26 -17.06
CA ALA A 357 2.23 7.86 -16.59
C ALA A 357 2.32 9.34 -17.00
N LYS A 358 2.02 9.65 -18.27
CA LYS A 358 2.07 11.02 -18.81
C LYS A 358 0.97 11.92 -18.24
N ASP A 359 -0.27 11.42 -18.17
CA ASP A 359 -1.43 12.21 -17.78
C ASP A 359 -1.49 12.48 -16.27
N LYS A 360 -1.04 11.52 -15.46
CA LYS A 360 -1.21 11.54 -14.00
C LYS A 360 0.11 11.61 -13.23
N GLY A 361 1.25 11.41 -13.90
CA GLY A 361 2.55 11.34 -13.23
C GLY A 361 2.73 10.07 -12.40
N ASP A 362 1.93 9.03 -12.68
CA ASP A 362 1.99 7.76 -11.97
C ASP A 362 3.21 6.94 -12.41
N PHE A 363 3.94 6.33 -11.47
CA PHE A 363 5.11 5.53 -11.78
C PHE A 363 4.68 4.09 -12.09
N MET A 364 4.31 3.89 -13.36
CA MET A 364 3.74 2.64 -13.84
C MET A 364 4.71 1.46 -13.72
N ASN A 365 4.17 0.29 -13.41
CA ASN A 365 4.93 -0.96 -13.27
C ASN A 365 5.31 -1.56 -14.64
N ASN A 366 6.01 -0.75 -15.44
CA ASN A 366 6.51 -1.13 -16.76
C ASN A 366 7.88 -0.51 -17.01
N THR A 367 8.91 -1.34 -17.03
CA THR A 367 10.31 -0.90 -17.14
C THR A 367 10.63 -0.17 -18.45
N TYR A 368 9.90 -0.43 -19.53
CA TYR A 368 10.06 0.30 -20.80
C TYR A 368 9.48 1.71 -20.70
N VAL A 369 8.28 1.86 -20.11
CA VAL A 369 7.67 3.17 -19.88
C VAL A 369 8.55 3.99 -18.92
N GLN A 370 9.06 3.37 -17.87
CA GLN A 370 9.97 4.01 -16.92
C GLN A 370 11.25 4.50 -17.60
N ALA A 371 11.89 3.67 -18.42
CA ALA A 371 13.10 4.02 -19.16
C ALA A 371 12.86 5.16 -20.16
N ALA A 372 11.76 5.11 -20.90
CA ALA A 372 11.39 6.17 -21.85
C ALA A 372 11.21 7.53 -21.17
N LEU A 373 10.49 7.58 -20.03
CA LEU A 373 10.28 8.82 -19.29
C LEU A 373 11.56 9.29 -18.57
N SER A 374 12.39 8.37 -18.08
CA SER A 374 13.67 8.71 -17.44
C SER A 374 14.63 9.44 -18.38
N SER A 375 14.56 9.14 -19.69
CA SER A 375 15.46 9.66 -20.71
C SER A 375 14.90 10.79 -21.57
N SER A 376 13.66 11.21 -21.34
CA SER A 376 12.98 12.21 -22.16
C SER A 376 12.48 13.40 -21.36
N ALA A 377 12.20 14.50 -22.06
CA ALA A 377 11.55 15.67 -21.47
C ALA A 377 10.12 15.42 -20.98
N ASP A 378 9.46 14.38 -21.49
CA ASP A 378 8.12 13.97 -21.03
C ASP A 378 8.09 13.49 -19.58
N GLY A 379 9.25 13.08 -19.01
CA GLY A 379 9.41 12.78 -17.61
C GLY A 379 9.63 13.98 -16.70
N ASN A 380 9.78 15.19 -17.27
CA ASN A 380 9.97 16.39 -16.49
C ASN A 380 8.67 16.80 -15.81
N ASN A 381 8.73 17.08 -14.52
CA ASN A 381 7.58 17.46 -13.73
C ASN A 381 7.60 18.95 -13.38
N LYS A 382 6.59 19.70 -13.85
CA LYS A 382 6.50 21.15 -13.62
C LYS A 382 6.33 21.49 -12.13
N TYR A 383 5.62 20.65 -11.36
CA TYR A 383 5.44 20.84 -9.93
C TYR A 383 6.78 20.76 -9.17
N LEU A 384 7.76 20.05 -9.72
CA LEU A 384 9.13 19.95 -9.21
C LEU A 384 10.12 20.87 -9.98
N LYS A 385 9.65 21.95 -10.59
CA LYS A 385 10.49 22.91 -11.35
C LYS A 385 11.25 22.25 -12.51
N GLY A 386 10.61 21.29 -13.18
CA GLY A 386 11.21 20.59 -14.33
C GLY A 386 12.13 19.42 -13.96
N GLN A 387 12.24 19.04 -12.69
CA GLN A 387 13.02 17.85 -12.28
C GLN A 387 12.38 16.59 -12.88
N ASN A 388 13.20 15.74 -13.53
CA ASN A 388 12.77 14.42 -13.98
C ASN A 388 12.93 13.41 -12.85
N VAL A 389 11.83 13.11 -12.15
CA VAL A 389 11.83 12.18 -11.03
C VAL A 389 11.85 10.71 -11.46
N TYR A 390 11.44 10.39 -12.70
CA TYR A 390 11.49 9.01 -13.21
C TYR A 390 12.92 8.46 -13.21
N LYS A 391 13.91 9.32 -13.47
CA LYS A 391 15.32 8.93 -13.38
C LYS A 391 15.69 8.46 -11.97
N ALA A 392 15.26 9.20 -10.94
CA ALA A 392 15.52 8.82 -9.55
C ALA A 392 14.71 7.57 -9.15
N TYR A 393 13.43 7.51 -9.48
CA TYR A 393 12.57 6.37 -9.16
C TYR A 393 13.06 5.06 -9.80
N THR A 394 13.52 5.11 -11.06
CA THR A 394 14.05 3.94 -11.78
C THR A 394 15.32 3.39 -11.12
N GLU A 395 16.14 4.25 -10.50
CA GLU A 395 17.29 3.78 -9.73
C GLU A 395 16.88 3.24 -8.35
N LEU A 396 15.99 3.94 -7.64
CA LEU A 396 15.55 3.54 -6.30
C LEU A 396 14.85 2.18 -6.30
N VAL A 397 14.04 1.91 -7.32
CA VAL A 397 13.26 0.67 -7.40
C VAL A 397 14.13 -0.60 -7.50
N LYS A 398 15.38 -0.47 -7.97
CA LYS A 398 16.34 -1.58 -8.06
C LYS A 398 16.78 -2.10 -6.69
N GLY A 399 16.73 -1.25 -5.66
CA GLY A 399 17.10 -1.60 -4.28
C GLY A 399 15.95 -2.11 -3.41
N VAL A 400 14.74 -2.20 -3.96
CA VAL A 400 13.57 -2.64 -3.20
C VAL A 400 13.52 -4.16 -3.09
N ASN A 401 13.29 -4.66 -1.86
CA ASN A 401 13.13 -6.09 -1.58
C ASN A 401 11.66 -6.42 -1.28
N GLY A 402 10.97 -7.07 -2.20
CA GLY A 402 9.57 -7.50 -2.06
C GLY A 402 9.36 -8.77 -1.23
N LYS A 403 10.44 -9.48 -0.85
CA LYS A 403 10.36 -10.75 -0.12
C LYS A 403 10.25 -10.61 1.40
N LEU A 404 10.20 -9.37 1.88
CA LEU A 404 10.16 -9.05 3.31
C LEU A 404 8.76 -9.12 3.90
N PHE A 405 7.73 -8.99 3.06
CA PHE A 405 6.34 -8.94 3.50
C PHE A 405 5.76 -10.34 3.60
N THR A 406 5.02 -10.54 4.67
CA THR A 406 4.31 -11.77 5.00
C THR A 406 2.83 -11.49 5.25
N GLU A 407 2.03 -12.50 5.43
CA GLU A 407 0.61 -12.38 5.80
C GLU A 407 0.39 -11.73 7.18
N TYR A 408 1.44 -11.63 8.00
CA TYR A 408 1.40 -11.10 9.37
C TYR A 408 1.65 -9.59 9.44
N ASP A 409 2.20 -8.99 8.37
CA ASP A 409 2.75 -7.63 8.39
C ASP A 409 1.72 -6.56 8.79
N ASP A 410 0.48 -6.62 8.30
CA ASP A 410 -0.57 -5.65 8.66
C ASP A 410 -0.79 -5.56 10.17
N THR A 411 -0.98 -6.71 10.81
CA THR A 411 -1.21 -6.80 12.26
C THR A 411 0.02 -6.40 13.07
N ILE A 412 1.21 -6.87 12.66
CA ILE A 412 2.45 -6.60 13.38
C ILE A 412 2.87 -5.13 13.24
N ASN A 413 2.73 -4.53 12.05
CA ASN A 413 2.98 -3.11 11.84
C ASN A 413 2.04 -2.23 12.70
N ASN A 414 0.77 -2.58 12.79
CA ASN A 414 -0.20 -1.86 13.62
C ASN A 414 0.18 -1.94 15.12
N ALA A 415 0.59 -3.12 15.59
CA ALA A 415 1.07 -3.29 16.97
C ALA A 415 2.35 -2.49 17.23
N TRP A 416 3.31 -2.52 16.29
CA TRP A 416 4.54 -1.75 16.37
C TRP A 416 4.28 -0.25 16.47
N ASN A 417 3.50 0.29 15.53
CA ASN A 417 3.18 1.71 15.47
C ASN A 417 2.52 2.20 16.76
N LYS A 418 1.55 1.43 17.26
CA LYS A 418 0.87 1.75 18.53
C LYS A 418 1.84 1.84 19.69
N GLU A 419 2.73 0.88 19.86
CA GLU A 419 3.63 0.84 21.01
C GLU A 419 4.75 1.90 20.90
N VAL A 420 5.22 2.20 19.68
CA VAL A 420 6.15 3.32 19.45
C VAL A 420 5.47 4.64 19.76
N ASP A 421 4.24 4.86 19.32
CA ASP A 421 3.47 6.08 19.65
C ASP A 421 3.33 6.25 21.16
N LEU A 422 3.03 5.20 21.91
CA LEU A 422 2.95 5.24 23.37
C LEU A 422 4.29 5.64 24.02
N LEU A 423 5.41 5.14 23.50
CA LEU A 423 6.75 5.52 23.96
C LEU A 423 7.02 7.00 23.69
N ILE A 424 6.81 7.47 22.46
CA ILE A 424 7.08 8.84 22.03
C ILE A 424 6.18 9.86 22.75
N LEU A 425 4.96 9.45 23.12
CA LEU A 425 4.03 10.25 23.91
C LEU A 425 4.33 10.22 25.43
N GLY A 426 5.36 9.50 25.85
CA GLY A 426 5.74 9.37 27.27
C GLY A 426 4.77 8.52 28.10
N LYS A 427 3.91 7.73 27.47
CA LYS A 427 2.97 6.80 28.15
C LYS A 427 3.62 5.45 28.46
N THR A 428 4.69 5.11 27.79
CA THR A 428 5.54 3.94 28.05
C THR A 428 6.90 4.42 28.56
N ALA A 429 7.40 3.82 29.62
CA ALA A 429 8.53 4.35 30.41
C ALA A 429 9.89 4.24 29.69
N SER A 430 10.08 3.24 28.81
CA SER A 430 11.35 2.98 28.13
C SER A 430 11.18 2.19 26.85
N LYS A 431 12.22 2.17 26.00
CA LYS A 431 12.28 1.34 24.81
C LYS A 431 12.10 -0.15 25.13
N ASP A 432 12.70 -0.63 26.23
CA ASP A 432 12.56 -2.04 26.64
C ASP A 432 11.12 -2.36 27.04
N ALA A 433 10.44 -1.44 27.75
CA ALA A 433 9.03 -1.61 28.10
C ALA A 433 8.14 -1.62 26.84
N MET A 434 8.45 -0.77 25.85
CA MET A 434 7.78 -0.73 24.54
C MET A 434 7.97 -2.06 23.79
N LEU A 435 9.20 -2.56 23.69
CA LEU A 435 9.50 -3.85 23.05
C LEU A 435 8.78 -5.02 23.73
N LYS A 436 8.73 -5.02 25.05
CA LYS A 436 7.99 -6.03 25.83
C LYS A 436 6.49 -5.98 25.52
N ALA A 437 5.90 -4.79 25.45
CA ALA A 437 4.49 -4.61 25.13
C ALA A 437 4.19 -5.02 23.70
N PHE A 438 5.04 -4.64 22.74
CA PHE A 438 4.95 -5.07 21.35
C PHE A 438 4.98 -6.59 21.20
N LYS A 439 5.97 -7.27 21.81
CA LYS A 439 6.08 -8.74 21.80
C LYS A 439 4.83 -9.38 22.39
N ALA A 440 4.30 -8.85 23.48
CA ALA A 440 3.06 -9.34 24.09
C ALA A 440 1.85 -9.18 23.17
N ALA A 441 1.75 -8.05 22.45
CA ALA A 441 0.68 -7.81 21.48
C ALA A 441 0.74 -8.80 20.31
N VAL A 442 1.95 -9.06 19.77
CA VAL A 442 2.14 -10.05 18.71
C VAL A 442 1.78 -11.46 19.18
N LYS A 443 2.23 -11.85 20.39
CA LYS A 443 1.90 -13.17 20.98
C LYS A 443 0.40 -13.34 21.20
N SER A 444 -0.29 -12.27 21.58
CA SER A 444 -1.74 -12.27 21.73
C SER A 444 -2.48 -12.43 20.40
N ALA A 445 -1.96 -11.81 19.33
CA ALA A 445 -2.55 -11.91 17.99
C ALA A 445 -2.27 -13.29 17.35
N TYR A 446 -1.10 -13.85 17.64
CA TYR A 446 -0.60 -15.10 17.06
C TYR A 446 -0.08 -16.05 18.16
N PRO A 447 -0.98 -16.78 18.86
CA PRO A 447 -0.61 -17.60 20.01
C PRO A 447 0.43 -18.70 19.71
N ASP A 448 0.47 -19.20 18.48
CA ASP A 448 1.39 -20.26 18.06
C ASP A 448 2.76 -19.73 17.60
N MET A 449 2.90 -18.41 17.37
CA MET A 449 4.16 -17.79 16.97
C MET A 449 5.17 -17.79 18.13
N GLN A 450 6.43 -18.11 17.84
CA GLN A 450 7.51 -17.96 18.78
C GLN A 450 7.88 -16.47 18.92
N VAL A 451 7.80 -15.96 20.14
CA VAL A 451 8.10 -14.58 20.49
C VAL A 451 9.02 -14.59 21.70
N ASP A 452 10.33 -14.40 21.47
CA ASP A 452 11.38 -14.40 22.50
C ASP A 452 11.64 -13.01 23.07
#